data_6e448143de8077f767ebb411aa1c9db3
#
_entry.id   6e448143de8077f767ebb411aa1c9db3
#
_cell.length_a   1.000
_cell.length_b   1.000
_cell.length_c   1.000
_cell.angle_alpha   90.00
_cell.angle_beta   90.00
_cell.angle_gamma   90.00
#
_symmetry.space_group_name_H-M   'P 1'
#
loop_
_entity.id
_entity.type
_entity.pdbx_description
1 polymer ?
#
loop_
_entity_poly.entity_id
_entity_poly.type
_entity_poly.pdbx_seq_one_letter_code
_entity_poly.pdbx_strand_id
1 'polypeptide(L)'
;MTIAPLDPVDRALLNALQRDGRATVGELADAVSLSTSPAWRRVKALEEAGVISGYHAHLARHRVGWGVLGFVQLALHDHTADTTSALEREVMAMPQVLSCHNLSGRYDYQLEVVAGDLESFAEYVRTHVRSLPGVREISTSFSLKEVKRTTALPL
;
A
#
# COMPACT_ATOMS: atom_id res chain seq x y z
N MET A 1 -5.12 -12.76 15.87
CA MET A 1 -4.96 -11.53 16.68
C MET A 1 -6.35 -10.96 16.91
N THR A 2 -6.81 -10.87 18.15
CA THR A 2 -8.09 -10.23 18.49
C THR A 2 -7.80 -8.73 18.58
N ILE A 3 -8.29 -7.97 17.60
CA ILE A 3 -8.20 -6.50 17.64
C ILE A 3 -9.19 -6.04 18.71
N ALA A 4 -8.75 -5.27 19.71
CA ALA A 4 -9.63 -4.63 20.66
C ALA A 4 -10.66 -3.77 19.90
N PRO A 5 -11.95 -3.83 20.24
CA PRO A 5 -12.95 -3.05 19.54
C PRO A 5 -12.65 -1.56 19.71
N LEU A 6 -12.49 -0.85 18.57
CA LEU A 6 -12.31 0.60 18.56
C LEU A 6 -13.57 1.26 19.12
N ASP A 7 -13.41 2.10 20.13
CA ASP A 7 -14.51 2.89 20.66
C ASP A 7 -14.87 4.06 19.70
N PRO A 8 -16.00 4.76 19.91
CA PRO A 8 -16.40 5.87 19.03
C PRO A 8 -15.38 7.01 18.99
N VAL A 9 -14.65 7.27 20.07
CA VAL A 9 -13.62 8.31 20.15
C VAL A 9 -12.40 7.92 19.32
N ASP A 10 -11.96 6.66 19.42
CA ASP A 10 -10.84 6.13 18.63
C ASP A 10 -11.15 6.19 17.13
N ARG A 11 -12.37 5.80 16.73
CA ARG A 11 -12.85 5.92 15.34
C ARG A 11 -12.82 7.37 14.85
N ALA A 12 -13.26 8.32 15.69
CA ALA A 12 -13.26 9.74 15.35
C ALA A 12 -11.83 10.28 15.19
N LEU A 13 -10.91 9.92 16.09
CA LEU A 13 -9.48 10.26 15.99
C LEU A 13 -8.85 9.68 14.71
N LEU A 14 -9.09 8.40 14.42
CA LEU A 14 -8.59 7.75 13.21
C LEU A 14 -9.17 8.40 11.95
N ASN A 15 -10.45 8.74 11.92
CA ASN A 15 -11.07 9.45 10.82
C ASN A 15 -10.50 10.85 10.61
N ALA A 16 -10.14 11.57 11.69
CA ALA A 16 -9.46 12.86 11.59
C ALA A 16 -8.04 12.68 11.00
N LEU A 17 -7.26 11.73 11.51
CA LEU A 17 -5.91 11.43 11.04
C LEU A 17 -5.88 10.91 9.59
N GLN A 18 -6.88 10.14 9.16
CA GLN A 18 -6.99 9.71 7.76
C GLN A 18 -7.28 10.87 6.79
N ARG A 19 -7.89 11.97 7.27
CA ARG A 19 -8.13 13.19 6.48
C ARG A 19 -6.90 14.10 6.47
N ASP A 20 -6.27 14.27 7.62
CA ASP A 20 -5.05 15.05 7.77
C ASP A 20 -4.07 14.37 8.73
N GLY A 21 -3.09 13.67 8.16
CA GLY A 21 -2.01 13.01 8.91
C GLY A 21 -1.03 13.98 9.57
N ARG A 22 -1.20 15.31 9.38
CA ARG A 22 -0.43 16.36 10.03
C ARG A 22 -1.21 17.14 11.09
N ALA A 23 -2.47 16.71 11.36
CA ALA A 23 -3.28 17.32 12.39
C ALA A 23 -2.51 17.36 13.75
N THR A 24 -2.53 18.52 14.36
CA THR A 24 -1.93 18.71 15.68
C THR A 24 -2.75 17.99 16.76
N VAL A 25 -2.13 17.70 17.89
CA VAL A 25 -2.83 17.09 19.04
C VAL A 25 -4.00 17.95 19.51
N GLY A 26 -3.89 19.30 19.41
CA GLY A 26 -4.99 20.23 19.69
C GLY A 26 -6.17 20.03 18.77
N GLU A 27 -5.95 20.01 17.46
CA GLU A 27 -7.00 19.78 16.45
C GLU A 27 -7.67 18.39 16.63
N LEU A 28 -6.89 17.38 16.95
CA LEU A 28 -7.42 16.04 17.24
C LEU A 28 -8.27 16.02 18.51
N ALA A 29 -7.83 16.72 19.55
CA ALA A 29 -8.55 16.83 20.82
C ALA A 29 -9.90 17.56 20.63
N ASP A 30 -9.89 18.64 19.86
CA ASP A 30 -11.11 19.40 19.54
C ASP A 30 -12.08 18.54 18.71
N ALA A 31 -11.59 17.77 17.75
CA ALA A 31 -12.42 16.89 16.91
C ALA A 31 -13.19 15.83 17.71
N VAL A 32 -12.72 15.48 18.93
CA VAL A 32 -13.33 14.45 19.77
C VAL A 32 -13.83 15.01 21.12
N SER A 33 -13.82 16.33 21.29
CA SER A 33 -14.23 17.04 22.52
C SER A 33 -13.48 16.55 23.77
N LEU A 34 -12.19 16.33 23.65
CA LEU A 34 -11.28 15.98 24.74
C LEU A 34 -10.25 17.09 24.96
N SER A 35 -9.58 17.07 26.12
CA SER A 35 -8.34 17.82 26.30
C SER A 35 -7.16 17.12 25.57
N THR A 36 -6.10 17.87 25.30
CA THR A 36 -4.93 17.41 24.50
C THR A 36 -4.27 16.16 25.08
N SER A 37 -4.14 16.06 26.39
CA SER A 37 -3.43 14.95 27.05
C SER A 37 -4.16 13.59 26.89
N PRO A 38 -5.47 13.46 27.12
CA PRO A 38 -6.21 12.24 26.82
C PRO A 38 -6.23 11.90 25.31
N ALA A 39 -6.39 12.89 24.44
CA ALA A 39 -6.36 12.66 22.98
C ALA A 39 -5.01 12.09 22.54
N TRP A 40 -3.91 12.71 23.00
CA TRP A 40 -2.56 12.23 22.72
C TRP A 40 -2.33 10.78 23.19
N ARG A 41 -2.75 10.46 24.43
CA ARG A 41 -2.60 9.09 24.96
C ARG A 41 -3.35 8.05 24.14
N ARG A 42 -4.53 8.39 23.60
CA ARG A 42 -5.30 7.50 22.73
C ARG A 42 -4.60 7.27 21.39
N VAL A 43 -4.14 8.35 20.74
CA VAL A 43 -3.36 8.23 19.48
C VAL A 43 -2.13 7.36 19.70
N LYS A 44 -1.39 7.61 20.79
CA LYS A 44 -0.21 6.83 21.14
C LYS A 44 -0.52 5.34 21.33
N ALA A 45 -1.62 5.03 22.02
CA ALA A 45 -2.07 3.64 22.21
C ALA A 45 -2.46 2.97 20.88
N LEU A 46 -3.07 3.72 19.95
CA LEU A 46 -3.41 3.21 18.59
C LEU A 46 -2.15 2.95 17.75
N GLU A 47 -1.12 3.78 17.88
CA GLU A 47 0.19 3.55 17.27
C GLU A 47 0.87 2.31 17.85
N GLU A 48 0.95 2.20 19.17
CA GLU A 48 1.57 1.07 19.88
C GLU A 48 0.84 -0.26 19.61
N ALA A 49 -0.48 -0.20 19.45
CA ALA A 49 -1.29 -1.35 19.05
C ALA A 49 -1.17 -1.73 17.57
N GLY A 50 -0.44 -0.93 16.76
CA GLY A 50 -0.30 -1.13 15.33
C GLY A 50 -1.57 -0.87 14.51
N VAL A 51 -2.58 -0.20 15.09
CA VAL A 51 -3.79 0.25 14.38
C VAL A 51 -3.41 1.35 13.40
N ILE A 52 -2.52 2.26 13.82
CA ILE A 52 -1.86 3.23 12.96
C ILE A 52 -0.51 2.63 12.56
N SER A 53 -0.37 2.25 11.30
CA SER A 53 0.87 1.64 10.77
C SER A 53 1.94 2.67 10.41
N GLY A 54 1.57 3.94 10.30
CA GLY A 54 2.49 5.03 9.97
C GLY A 54 1.80 6.23 9.32
N TYR A 55 2.58 7.27 9.07
CA TYR A 55 2.17 8.50 8.42
C TYR A 55 3.03 8.71 7.17
N HIS A 56 2.39 8.83 6.01
CA HIS A 56 3.09 8.94 4.73
C HIS A 56 2.60 10.14 3.92
N ALA A 57 3.53 10.84 3.29
CA ALA A 57 3.19 11.86 2.33
C ALA A 57 2.69 11.23 1.02
N HIS A 58 1.54 11.65 0.53
CA HIS A 58 1.06 11.30 -0.79
C HIS A 58 1.72 12.17 -1.85
N LEU A 59 2.48 11.56 -2.75
CA LEU A 59 3.15 12.26 -3.84
C LEU A 59 2.31 12.18 -5.13
N ALA A 60 2.28 13.28 -5.86
CA ALA A 60 1.77 13.30 -7.23
C ALA A 60 2.82 12.66 -8.16
N ARG A 61 2.66 11.36 -8.48
CA ARG A 61 3.66 10.55 -9.19
C ARG A 61 4.19 11.21 -10.46
N HIS A 62 3.34 11.87 -11.24
CA HIS A 62 3.75 12.60 -12.45
C HIS A 62 4.68 13.79 -12.16
N ARG A 63 4.59 14.38 -10.97
CA ARG A 63 5.44 15.51 -10.55
C ARG A 63 6.84 15.08 -10.13
N VAL A 64 7.02 13.80 -9.86
CA VAL A 64 8.29 13.20 -9.42
C VAL A 64 8.84 12.21 -10.45
N GLY A 65 8.38 12.30 -11.73
CA GLY A 65 8.93 11.56 -12.85
C GLY A 65 8.31 10.19 -13.14
N TRP A 66 7.28 9.76 -12.40
CA TRP A 66 6.60 8.48 -12.63
C TRP A 66 5.36 8.66 -13.50
N GLY A 67 5.54 8.66 -14.83
CA GLY A 67 4.47 8.90 -15.80
C GLY A 67 3.52 7.73 -15.99
N VAL A 68 4.02 6.50 -15.87
CA VAL A 68 3.27 5.25 -16.11
C VAL A 68 2.98 4.52 -14.82
N LEU A 69 1.77 4.00 -14.70
CA LEU A 69 1.34 3.04 -13.70
C LEU A 69 0.79 1.82 -14.43
N GLY A 70 1.37 0.67 -14.17
CA GLY A 70 0.93 -0.61 -14.73
C GLY A 70 0.60 -1.64 -13.66
N PHE A 71 -0.30 -2.55 -14.02
CA PHE A 71 -0.62 -3.73 -13.22
C PHE A 71 -0.01 -4.95 -13.91
N VAL A 72 0.84 -5.66 -13.21
CA VAL A 72 1.51 -6.85 -13.72
C VAL A 72 0.99 -8.06 -12.96
N GLN A 73 0.31 -8.94 -13.67
CA GLN A 73 -0.21 -10.18 -13.12
C GLN A 73 0.74 -11.33 -13.47
N LEU A 74 1.04 -12.16 -12.46
CA LEU A 74 1.98 -13.27 -12.56
C LEU A 74 1.25 -14.59 -12.34
N ALA A 75 1.51 -15.58 -13.20
CA ALA A 75 1.22 -16.97 -12.92
C ALA A 75 2.53 -17.74 -12.71
N LEU A 76 2.55 -18.57 -11.69
CA LEU A 76 3.69 -19.40 -11.34
C LEU A 76 3.59 -20.79 -11.99
N HIS A 77 4.72 -21.47 -12.14
CA HIS A 77 4.74 -22.85 -12.59
C HIS A 77 4.60 -23.84 -11.44
N ASP A 78 4.94 -23.43 -10.20
CA ASP A 78 4.69 -24.18 -8.97
C ASP A 78 4.38 -23.22 -7.81
N HIS A 79 3.78 -23.79 -6.74
CA HIS A 79 3.35 -23.04 -5.55
C HIS A 79 4.05 -23.59 -4.29
N THR A 80 5.29 -24.05 -4.44
CA THR A 80 6.08 -24.49 -3.29
C THR A 80 6.39 -23.30 -2.38
N ALA A 81 6.53 -23.57 -1.08
CA ALA A 81 6.86 -22.52 -0.11
C ALA A 81 8.20 -21.84 -0.45
N ASP A 82 9.15 -22.59 -1.00
CA ASP A 82 10.45 -22.06 -1.39
C ASP A 82 10.33 -21.07 -2.56
N THR A 83 9.59 -21.44 -3.61
CA THR A 83 9.36 -20.59 -4.79
C THR A 83 8.62 -19.31 -4.40
N THR A 84 7.53 -19.41 -3.66
CA THR A 84 6.71 -18.24 -3.25
C THR A 84 7.50 -17.32 -2.33
N SER A 85 8.22 -17.87 -1.33
CA SER A 85 9.04 -17.06 -0.42
C SER A 85 10.22 -16.38 -1.13
N ALA A 86 10.80 -17.03 -2.14
CA ALA A 86 11.87 -16.44 -2.93
C ALA A 86 11.34 -15.28 -3.77
N LEU A 87 10.21 -15.46 -4.45
CA LEU A 87 9.54 -14.40 -5.22
C LEU A 87 9.18 -13.20 -4.34
N GLU A 88 8.52 -13.44 -3.22
CA GLU A 88 8.08 -12.37 -2.30
C GLU A 88 9.28 -11.57 -1.76
N ARG A 89 10.38 -12.23 -1.41
CA ARG A 89 11.59 -11.57 -0.95
C ARG A 89 12.20 -10.68 -2.03
N GLU A 90 12.25 -11.14 -3.28
CA GLU A 90 12.77 -10.33 -4.40
C GLU A 90 11.86 -9.13 -4.67
N VAL A 91 10.54 -9.34 -4.71
CA VAL A 91 9.56 -8.26 -4.92
C VAL A 91 9.68 -7.18 -3.84
N MET A 92 9.89 -7.55 -2.57
CA MET A 92 10.09 -6.61 -1.46
C MET A 92 11.31 -5.70 -1.66
N ALA A 93 12.30 -6.11 -2.43
CA ALA A 93 13.49 -5.32 -2.74
C ALA A 93 13.32 -4.45 -4.00
N MET A 94 12.18 -4.51 -4.69
CA MET A 94 11.94 -3.81 -5.96
C MET A 94 11.28 -2.43 -5.74
N PRO A 95 12.02 -1.30 -5.82
CA PRO A 95 11.48 0.01 -5.46
C PRO A 95 10.39 0.54 -6.41
N GLN A 96 10.33 0.03 -7.64
CA GLN A 96 9.30 0.40 -8.61
C GLN A 96 7.99 -0.37 -8.42
N VAL A 97 7.98 -1.40 -7.58
CA VAL A 97 6.79 -2.14 -7.18
C VAL A 97 6.17 -1.47 -5.95
N LEU A 98 5.02 -0.82 -6.13
CA LEU A 98 4.32 -0.10 -5.07
C LEU A 98 3.47 -1.02 -4.20
N SER A 99 2.93 -2.08 -4.78
CA SER A 99 2.18 -3.11 -4.07
C SER A 99 2.34 -4.48 -4.72
N CYS A 100 2.25 -5.53 -3.93
CA CYS A 100 2.22 -6.91 -4.37
C CYS A 100 1.15 -7.65 -3.57
N HIS A 101 0.24 -8.31 -4.28
CA HIS A 101 -0.84 -9.09 -3.68
C HIS A 101 -0.81 -10.50 -4.22
N ASN A 102 -0.84 -11.49 -3.31
CA ASN A 102 -1.20 -12.86 -3.68
C ASN A 102 -2.70 -12.93 -3.91
N LEU A 103 -3.13 -13.52 -5.00
CA LEU A 103 -4.51 -13.52 -5.46
C LEU A 103 -5.11 -14.93 -5.45
N SER A 104 -6.42 -15.00 -5.26
CA SER A 104 -7.22 -16.15 -5.62
C SER A 104 -7.74 -15.97 -7.06
N GLY A 105 -7.51 -16.91 -7.95
CA GLY A 105 -8.02 -16.85 -9.33
C GLY A 105 -7.02 -17.32 -10.37
N ARG A 106 -7.12 -16.74 -11.59
CA ARG A 106 -6.30 -17.17 -12.74
C ARG A 106 -4.82 -16.90 -12.54
N TYR A 107 -4.48 -15.75 -11.95
CA TYR A 107 -3.11 -15.34 -11.66
C TYR A 107 -2.84 -15.44 -10.17
N ASP A 108 -1.60 -15.74 -9.82
CA ASP A 108 -1.18 -15.97 -8.44
C ASP A 108 -0.80 -14.68 -7.73
N TYR A 109 -0.22 -13.71 -8.47
CA TYR A 109 0.18 -12.42 -7.91
C TYR A 109 -0.21 -11.26 -8.82
N GLN A 110 -0.47 -10.11 -8.21
CA GLN A 110 -0.58 -8.83 -8.91
C GLN A 110 0.37 -7.82 -8.29
N LEU A 111 1.17 -7.20 -9.15
CA LEU A 111 2.05 -6.09 -8.81
C LEU A 111 1.48 -4.80 -9.35
N GLU A 112 1.60 -3.71 -8.58
CA GLU A 112 1.43 -2.34 -9.05
C GLU A 112 2.82 -1.76 -9.29
N VAL A 113 3.14 -1.42 -10.54
CA VAL A 113 4.50 -1.03 -10.97
C VAL A 113 4.47 0.36 -11.57
N VAL A 114 5.44 1.21 -11.19
CA VAL A 114 5.62 2.55 -11.76
C VAL A 114 6.86 2.63 -12.63
N ALA A 115 6.78 3.44 -13.69
CA ALA A 115 7.90 3.76 -14.56
C ALA A 115 7.78 5.20 -15.09
N GLY A 116 8.86 5.75 -15.61
CA GLY A 116 8.88 7.07 -16.22
C GLY A 116 7.99 7.13 -17.47
N ASP A 117 8.10 6.13 -18.32
CA ASP A 117 7.40 5.98 -19.60
C ASP A 117 7.13 4.50 -19.92
N LEU A 118 6.49 4.24 -21.08
CA LEU A 118 6.15 2.87 -21.50
C LEU A 118 7.38 2.04 -21.88
N GLU A 119 8.42 2.66 -22.41
CA GLU A 119 9.65 1.98 -22.80
C GLU A 119 10.38 1.48 -21.54
N SER A 120 10.58 2.37 -20.57
CA SER A 120 11.16 2.04 -19.26
C SER A 120 10.34 0.98 -18.52
N PHE A 121 9.00 1.03 -18.64
CA PHE A 121 8.12 0.01 -18.04
C PHE A 121 8.34 -1.35 -18.69
N ALA A 122 8.34 -1.41 -20.04
CA ALA A 122 8.54 -2.66 -20.77
C ALA A 122 9.92 -3.27 -20.47
N GLU A 123 10.95 -2.43 -20.40
CA GLU A 123 12.30 -2.85 -20.04
C GLU A 123 12.35 -3.40 -18.60
N TYR A 124 11.73 -2.70 -17.65
CA TYR A 124 11.66 -3.14 -16.26
C TYR A 124 10.96 -4.50 -16.11
N VAL A 125 9.82 -4.69 -16.76
CA VAL A 125 9.11 -5.97 -16.73
C VAL A 125 9.95 -7.07 -17.35
N ARG A 126 10.61 -6.80 -18.47
CA ARG A 126 11.43 -7.77 -19.19
C ARG A 126 12.66 -8.21 -18.40
N THR A 127 13.33 -7.27 -17.72
CA THR A 127 14.60 -7.52 -17.05
C THR A 127 14.45 -7.95 -15.60
N HIS A 128 13.47 -7.45 -14.89
CA HIS A 128 13.31 -7.68 -13.44
C HIS A 128 12.11 -8.59 -13.12
N VAL A 129 10.93 -8.29 -13.67
CA VAL A 129 9.73 -9.04 -13.30
C VAL A 129 9.74 -10.44 -13.92
N ARG A 130 10.18 -10.56 -15.18
CA ARG A 130 10.22 -11.86 -15.86
C ARG A 130 11.25 -12.83 -15.25
N SER A 131 12.28 -12.32 -14.59
CA SER A 131 13.32 -13.11 -13.94
C SER A 131 12.97 -13.53 -12.50
N LEU A 132 11.81 -13.11 -11.98
CA LEU A 132 11.39 -13.51 -10.65
C LEU A 132 11.20 -15.03 -10.54
N PRO A 133 11.55 -15.63 -9.38
CA PRO A 133 11.44 -17.06 -9.16
C PRO A 133 10.05 -17.59 -9.45
N GLY A 134 9.99 -18.69 -10.17
CA GLY A 134 8.74 -19.41 -10.45
C GLY A 134 7.82 -18.77 -11.48
N VAL A 135 8.09 -17.59 -12.02
CA VAL A 135 7.23 -16.92 -12.99
C VAL A 135 7.18 -17.70 -14.30
N ARG A 136 5.98 -18.11 -14.68
CA ARG A 136 5.67 -18.80 -15.94
C ARG A 136 5.02 -17.86 -16.95
N GLU A 137 4.03 -17.10 -16.53
CA GLU A 137 3.23 -16.22 -17.40
C GLU A 137 3.13 -14.84 -16.78
N ILE A 138 3.19 -13.82 -17.63
CA ILE A 138 3.00 -12.42 -17.25
C ILE A 138 1.90 -11.82 -18.12
N SER A 139 0.96 -11.15 -17.49
CA SER A 139 -0.03 -10.28 -18.16
C SER A 139 0.14 -8.85 -17.62
N THR A 140 0.14 -7.88 -18.53
CA THR A 140 0.28 -6.47 -18.17
C THR A 140 -0.92 -5.66 -18.63
N SER A 141 -1.33 -4.71 -17.81
CA SER A 141 -2.30 -3.67 -18.17
C SER A 141 -1.86 -2.32 -17.60
N PHE A 142 -2.30 -1.24 -18.23
CA PHE A 142 -1.92 0.11 -17.82
C PHE A 142 -3.12 0.87 -17.26
N SER A 143 -2.88 1.68 -16.23
CA SER A 143 -3.86 2.64 -15.76
C SER A 143 -3.97 3.79 -16.77
N LEU A 144 -5.04 3.78 -17.56
CA LEU A 144 -5.35 4.87 -18.50
C LEU A 144 -5.80 6.13 -17.76
N LYS A 145 -6.50 5.96 -16.65
CA LYS A 145 -6.98 7.03 -15.78
C LYS A 145 -7.17 6.49 -14.36
N GLU A 146 -6.56 7.16 -13.39
CA GLU A 146 -6.85 6.91 -11.99
C GLU A 146 -8.17 7.60 -11.62
N VAL A 147 -9.22 6.82 -11.39
CA VAL A 147 -10.56 7.34 -11.07
C VAL A 147 -10.69 7.63 -9.58
N LYS A 148 -10.06 6.80 -8.76
CA LYS A 148 -10.05 6.95 -7.30
C LYS A 148 -8.80 6.32 -6.73
N ARG A 149 -8.14 7.03 -5.84
CA ARG A 149 -7.07 6.51 -4.99
C ARG A 149 -7.27 7.01 -3.57
N THR A 150 -7.36 6.10 -2.64
CA THR A 150 -7.42 6.43 -1.21
C THR A 150 -6.87 5.27 -0.40
N THR A 151 -6.21 5.57 0.69
CA THR A 151 -5.81 4.61 1.72
C THR A 151 -6.72 4.71 2.95
N ALA A 152 -7.68 5.65 2.94
CA ALA A 152 -8.62 5.83 4.04
C ALA A 152 -9.62 4.66 4.11
N LEU A 153 -9.66 3.99 5.26
CA LEU A 153 -10.61 2.93 5.56
C LEU A 153 -11.94 3.52 6.08
N PRO A 154 -13.08 2.95 5.73
CA PRO A 154 -14.37 3.35 6.30
C PRO A 154 -14.46 2.89 7.77
N LEU A 155 -14.52 3.84 8.71
CA LEU A 155 -14.58 3.58 10.16
C LEU A 155 -15.86 4.11 10.78
#